data_66c776f14ce52a32d11bf44f10f65add
#
_entry.id   66c776f14ce52a32d11bf44f10f65add
#
_cell.length_a   1.000
_cell.length_b   1.000
_cell.length_c   1.000
_cell.angle_alpha   90.00
_cell.angle_beta   90.00
_cell.angle_gamma   90.00
#
_symmetry.space_group_name_H-M   'P 1'
#
loop_
_entity.id
_entity.type
_entity.pdbx_description
1 polymer ?
#
loop_
_entity_poly.entity_id
_entity_poly.type
_entity_poly.pdbx_seq_one_letter_code
_entity_poly.pdbx_strand_id
1 'polypeptide(L)'
;MEIRMLQQPELLPALHLVWEVYAETIAPNSSPEGVASFQKFIKYDYISQVWQRGELIFFGAYEEGTLCGILAIRPDGHIALFFVKKERQGQGIGHMLFDHAYHYCAQYLHADRMTVNAEPDAVERYIHMGMRPVSGEQVREGMRYVPMEMYVNLGMVSPKSRHSKAPWIALGVFGVVLVLLLMFIGVSAFRDFRREIGRQRDWIYDEPDYDYDDDYDYDYDYGFGSEEIPEEYSGGYEESEELSGIWVIPEMIDEDVSYELEEDVYEFSDDEKQSMMIQFRVAYPKLRGLADASVQKKVNDILKARAMESVKKIYDDPAPEIKERVLGEDYPILIDYVDYKVCYASEDVLSVVYEDYCYEGGQDYYAQHLRTCNISLKDGKVYEVKDIAELSDKFMDEWLVRMRREAGDDTFLAEADMNTLKKALEGDSQNGVYDVNFFLYTDGIEIGFDLNYASDDENNKGYVWVTAPFSFDEMKEYGAGSDLWKNLG
;
A
#
# COMPACT_ATOMS: atom_id res chain seq x y z
N MET A 1 -17.14 9.05 14.00
CA MET A 1 -17.27 8.14 12.83
C MET A 1 -17.00 8.96 11.58
N GLU A 2 -16.01 8.58 10.81
CA GLU A 2 -15.63 9.17 9.53
C GLU A 2 -15.91 8.17 8.41
N ILE A 3 -16.48 8.62 7.29
CA ILE A 3 -16.62 7.81 6.07
C ILE A 3 -15.81 8.48 4.98
N ARG A 4 -14.88 7.74 4.39
CA ARG A 4 -14.04 8.23 3.30
C ARG A 4 -13.62 7.11 2.35
N MET A 5 -13.06 7.47 1.20
CA MET A 5 -12.39 6.51 0.33
C MET A 5 -11.21 5.87 1.04
N LEU A 6 -10.97 4.59 0.74
CA LEU A 6 -9.75 3.91 1.17
C LEU A 6 -8.55 4.48 0.43
N GLN A 7 -7.41 4.47 1.11
CA GLN A 7 -6.10 4.67 0.51
C GLN A 7 -5.43 3.31 0.25
N GLN A 8 -4.45 3.28 -0.64
CA GLN A 8 -3.80 2.02 -1.04
C GLN A 8 -3.27 1.18 0.14
N PRO A 9 -2.61 1.74 1.17
CA PRO A 9 -2.16 0.97 2.33
C PRO A 9 -3.29 0.34 3.15
N GLU A 10 -4.53 0.83 2.98
CA GLU A 10 -5.68 0.37 3.75
C GLU A 10 -6.43 -0.79 3.08
N LEU A 11 -6.04 -1.18 1.85
CA LEU A 11 -6.73 -2.23 1.11
C LEU A 11 -6.61 -3.59 1.83
N LEU A 12 -5.42 -3.97 2.28
CA LEU A 12 -5.24 -5.22 3.02
C LEU A 12 -6.04 -5.27 4.32
N PRO A 13 -5.99 -4.25 5.21
CA PRO A 13 -6.89 -4.17 6.37
C PRO A 13 -8.37 -4.30 6.01
N ALA A 14 -8.78 -3.71 4.89
CA ALA A 14 -10.16 -3.81 4.42
C ALA A 14 -10.53 -5.24 3.98
N LEU A 15 -9.66 -5.92 3.25
CA LEU A 15 -9.87 -7.30 2.83
C LEU A 15 -9.83 -8.29 4.01
N HIS A 16 -9.01 -8.00 5.02
CA HIS A 16 -9.03 -8.74 6.29
C HIS A 16 -10.39 -8.63 6.98
N LEU A 17 -10.89 -7.41 7.18
CA LEU A 17 -12.23 -7.18 7.73
C LEU A 17 -13.30 -7.94 6.94
N VAL A 18 -13.22 -7.89 5.61
CA VAL A 18 -14.16 -8.63 4.73
C VAL A 18 -14.11 -10.11 5.02
N TRP A 19 -12.90 -10.70 5.06
CA TRP A 19 -12.76 -12.14 5.31
C TRP A 19 -13.23 -12.53 6.71
N GLU A 20 -12.83 -11.82 7.74
CA GLU A 20 -13.24 -12.06 9.13
C GLU A 20 -14.77 -12.11 9.27
N VAL A 21 -15.46 -11.05 8.78
CA VAL A 21 -16.92 -10.99 8.86
C VAL A 21 -17.58 -12.05 7.97
N TYR A 22 -17.06 -12.32 6.78
CA TYR A 22 -17.57 -13.37 5.90
C TYR A 22 -17.44 -14.75 6.54
N ALA A 23 -16.26 -15.09 7.04
CA ALA A 23 -15.96 -16.38 7.65
C ALA A 23 -16.86 -16.66 8.87
N GLU A 24 -17.15 -15.63 9.68
CA GLU A 24 -18.02 -15.75 10.85
C GLU A 24 -19.50 -15.80 10.50
N THR A 25 -19.96 -15.03 9.50
CA THR A 25 -21.41 -14.79 9.32
C THR A 25 -22.00 -15.50 8.10
N ILE A 26 -21.23 -15.66 7.01
CA ILE A 26 -21.74 -16.17 5.71
C ILE A 26 -21.20 -17.56 5.41
N ALA A 27 -19.90 -17.80 5.60
CA ALA A 27 -19.25 -19.07 5.29
C ALA A 27 -19.92 -20.29 5.95
N PRO A 28 -20.42 -20.24 7.21
CA PRO A 28 -21.11 -21.38 7.84
C PRO A 28 -22.37 -21.85 7.09
N ASN A 29 -23.00 -20.96 6.33
CA ASN A 29 -24.20 -21.24 5.54
C ASN A 29 -23.92 -21.42 4.04
N SER A 30 -22.67 -21.31 3.63
CA SER A 30 -22.21 -21.43 2.24
C SER A 30 -21.73 -22.84 1.92
N SER A 31 -21.76 -23.21 0.64
CA SER A 31 -21.09 -24.44 0.19
C SER A 31 -19.57 -24.28 0.21
N PRO A 32 -18.80 -25.37 0.32
CA PRO A 32 -17.32 -25.30 0.18
C PRO A 32 -16.86 -24.62 -1.10
N GLU A 33 -17.57 -24.84 -2.22
CA GLU A 33 -17.34 -24.19 -3.50
C GLU A 33 -17.55 -22.65 -3.39
N GLY A 34 -18.65 -22.23 -2.76
CA GLY A 34 -18.94 -20.80 -2.54
C GLY A 34 -17.90 -20.11 -1.68
N VAL A 35 -17.42 -20.78 -0.62
CA VAL A 35 -16.33 -20.24 0.22
C VAL A 35 -15.05 -20.08 -0.58
N ALA A 36 -14.66 -21.10 -1.35
CA ALA A 36 -13.45 -21.04 -2.18
C ALA A 36 -13.55 -19.94 -3.26
N SER A 37 -14.74 -19.82 -3.90
CA SER A 37 -14.98 -18.75 -4.89
C SER A 37 -14.88 -17.36 -4.27
N PHE A 38 -15.43 -17.15 -3.06
CA PHE A 38 -15.31 -15.87 -2.38
C PHE A 38 -13.87 -15.56 -1.95
N GLN A 39 -13.12 -16.53 -1.40
CA GLN A 39 -11.72 -16.37 -1.06
C GLN A 39 -10.89 -15.93 -2.27
N LYS A 40 -11.14 -16.55 -3.42
CA LYS A 40 -10.45 -16.22 -4.66
C LYS A 40 -10.80 -14.81 -5.16
N PHE A 41 -12.07 -14.39 -5.01
CA PHE A 41 -12.51 -13.05 -5.37
C PHE A 41 -11.82 -11.96 -4.54
N ILE A 42 -11.66 -12.16 -3.21
CA ILE A 42 -11.06 -11.17 -2.33
C ILE A 42 -9.52 -11.26 -2.26
N LYS A 43 -8.86 -12.05 -3.12
CA LYS A 43 -7.39 -12.05 -3.19
C LYS A 43 -6.88 -10.65 -3.48
N TYR A 44 -5.85 -10.25 -2.74
CA TYR A 44 -5.26 -8.91 -2.84
C TYR A 44 -4.84 -8.59 -4.27
N ASP A 45 -4.10 -9.50 -4.93
CA ASP A 45 -3.62 -9.30 -6.30
C ASP A 45 -4.76 -9.00 -7.28
N TYR A 46 -5.87 -9.73 -7.17
CA TYR A 46 -7.03 -9.48 -8.00
C TYR A 46 -7.70 -8.14 -7.65
N ILE A 47 -7.98 -7.90 -6.36
CA ILE A 47 -8.65 -6.68 -5.92
C ILE A 47 -7.79 -5.45 -6.17
N SER A 48 -6.47 -5.50 -5.94
CA SER A 48 -5.58 -4.36 -6.20
C SER A 48 -5.55 -3.98 -7.68
N GLN A 49 -5.50 -4.96 -8.58
CA GLN A 49 -5.56 -4.71 -10.02
C GLN A 49 -6.89 -4.08 -10.47
N VAL A 50 -8.04 -4.63 -10.03
CA VAL A 50 -9.34 -4.07 -10.40
C VAL A 50 -9.57 -2.69 -9.77
N TRP A 51 -8.98 -2.43 -8.61
CA TRP A 51 -9.00 -1.11 -7.99
C TRP A 51 -8.14 -0.10 -8.76
N GLN A 52 -6.90 -0.46 -9.10
CA GLN A 52 -6.00 0.38 -9.91
C GLN A 52 -6.60 0.74 -11.28
N ARG A 53 -7.38 -0.16 -11.87
CA ARG A 53 -8.11 0.12 -13.11
C ARG A 53 -9.40 0.93 -12.91
N GLY A 54 -9.70 1.33 -11.66
CA GLY A 54 -10.94 2.08 -11.34
C GLY A 54 -12.22 1.25 -11.45
N GLU A 55 -12.14 -0.07 -11.54
CA GLU A 55 -13.28 -0.98 -11.65
C GLU A 55 -13.98 -1.22 -10.30
N LEU A 56 -13.32 -0.90 -9.19
CA LEU A 56 -13.88 -0.89 -7.84
C LEU A 56 -13.49 0.40 -7.11
N ILE A 57 -14.43 0.95 -6.36
CA ILE A 57 -14.28 2.13 -5.53
C ILE A 57 -14.62 1.74 -4.11
N PHE A 58 -13.68 1.94 -3.18
CA PHE A 58 -13.81 1.50 -1.79
C PHE A 58 -14.07 2.66 -0.86
N PHE A 59 -15.03 2.49 0.06
CA PHE A 59 -15.32 3.40 1.17
C PHE A 59 -15.10 2.67 2.48
N GLY A 60 -14.38 3.30 3.40
CA GLY A 60 -14.15 2.83 4.76
C GLY A 60 -14.92 3.67 5.79
N ALA A 61 -15.42 3.00 6.83
CA ALA A 61 -15.95 3.63 8.02
C ALA A 61 -14.95 3.53 9.16
N TYR A 62 -14.52 4.68 9.69
CA TYR A 62 -13.48 4.76 10.72
C TYR A 62 -14.01 5.36 12.01
N GLU A 63 -13.64 4.75 13.14
CA GLU A 63 -13.87 5.28 14.47
C GLU A 63 -12.52 5.40 15.19
N GLU A 64 -12.14 6.62 15.52
CA GLU A 64 -10.83 6.92 16.16
C GLU A 64 -9.63 6.34 15.36
N GLY A 65 -9.71 6.38 14.02
CA GLY A 65 -8.67 5.85 13.13
C GLY A 65 -8.78 4.34 12.85
N THR A 66 -9.63 3.60 13.56
CA THR A 66 -9.81 2.16 13.37
C THR A 66 -10.88 1.88 12.31
N LEU A 67 -10.58 1.02 11.34
CA LEU A 67 -11.53 0.60 10.31
C LEU A 67 -12.59 -0.33 10.90
N CYS A 68 -13.86 0.08 10.81
CA CYS A 68 -15.02 -0.63 11.39
C CYS A 68 -15.94 -1.25 10.33
N GLY A 69 -15.84 -0.83 9.08
CA GLY A 69 -16.66 -1.37 8.00
C GLY A 69 -16.20 -0.86 6.65
N ILE A 70 -16.52 -1.58 5.59
CA ILE A 70 -16.24 -1.24 4.21
C ILE A 70 -17.46 -1.39 3.32
N LEU A 71 -17.50 -0.60 2.25
CA LEU A 71 -18.38 -0.80 1.11
C LEU A 71 -17.60 -0.55 -0.16
N ALA A 72 -17.62 -1.51 -1.09
CA ALA A 72 -17.01 -1.36 -2.40
C ALA A 72 -18.09 -1.38 -3.49
N ILE A 73 -18.02 -0.42 -4.42
CA ILE A 73 -18.94 -0.31 -5.56
C ILE A 73 -18.16 -0.32 -6.87
N ARG A 74 -18.83 -0.79 -7.92
CA ARG A 74 -18.38 -0.64 -9.30
C ARG A 74 -18.86 0.72 -9.88
N PRO A 75 -18.23 1.20 -10.96
CA PRO A 75 -18.68 2.44 -11.63
C PRO A 75 -20.15 2.42 -12.12
N ASP A 76 -20.70 1.24 -12.38
CA ASP A 76 -22.12 1.05 -12.75
C ASP A 76 -23.09 1.08 -11.56
N GLY A 77 -22.61 1.32 -10.35
CA GLY A 77 -23.41 1.36 -9.12
C GLY A 77 -23.66 -0.01 -8.47
N HIS A 78 -22.97 -1.08 -8.92
CA HIS A 78 -23.11 -2.39 -8.29
C HIS A 78 -22.27 -2.49 -7.01
N ILE A 79 -22.91 -2.84 -5.89
CA ILE A 79 -22.24 -3.11 -4.61
C ILE A 79 -21.59 -4.50 -4.70
N ALA A 80 -20.26 -4.53 -4.74
CA ALA A 80 -19.48 -5.77 -4.81
C ALA A 80 -19.13 -6.31 -3.43
N LEU A 81 -18.82 -5.45 -2.45
CA LEU A 81 -18.50 -5.81 -1.08
C LEU A 81 -19.22 -4.85 -0.11
N PHE A 82 -19.76 -5.38 0.98
CA PHE A 82 -20.38 -4.56 2.02
C PHE A 82 -20.34 -5.27 3.37
N PHE A 83 -19.39 -4.93 4.21
CA PHE A 83 -19.10 -5.60 5.47
C PHE A 83 -18.93 -4.60 6.60
N VAL A 84 -19.42 -4.91 7.78
CA VAL A 84 -19.24 -4.15 9.02
C VAL A 84 -18.85 -5.13 10.11
N LYS A 85 -17.78 -4.82 10.86
CA LYS A 85 -17.32 -5.64 12.00
C LYS A 85 -18.50 -6.02 12.88
N LYS A 86 -18.58 -7.27 13.32
CA LYS A 86 -19.73 -7.84 14.03
C LYS A 86 -20.07 -7.06 15.30
N GLU A 87 -19.08 -6.72 16.08
CA GLU A 87 -19.21 -5.97 17.33
C GLU A 87 -19.63 -4.51 17.11
N ARG A 88 -19.59 -4.05 15.87
CA ARG A 88 -20.00 -2.71 15.43
C ARG A 88 -21.32 -2.69 14.65
N GLN A 89 -21.93 -3.85 14.42
CA GLN A 89 -23.25 -3.94 13.77
C GLN A 89 -24.35 -3.38 14.69
N GLY A 90 -25.47 -2.97 14.08
CA GLY A 90 -26.58 -2.36 14.82
C GLY A 90 -26.37 -0.90 15.28
N GLN A 91 -25.19 -0.31 15.02
CA GLN A 91 -24.85 1.06 15.40
C GLN A 91 -25.05 2.08 14.26
N GLY A 92 -25.65 1.67 13.15
CA GLY A 92 -25.92 2.55 11.99
C GLY A 92 -24.75 2.70 11.00
N ILE A 93 -23.61 2.05 11.22
CA ILE A 93 -22.41 2.17 10.36
C ILE A 93 -22.72 1.74 8.93
N GLY A 94 -23.39 0.60 8.76
CA GLY A 94 -23.80 0.14 7.44
C GLY A 94 -24.68 1.18 6.71
N HIS A 95 -25.61 1.81 7.41
CA HIS A 95 -26.48 2.84 6.81
C HIS A 95 -25.64 4.06 6.36
N MET A 96 -24.69 4.52 7.18
CA MET A 96 -23.81 5.63 6.81
C MET A 96 -22.92 5.32 5.59
N LEU A 97 -22.36 4.12 5.51
CA LEU A 97 -21.58 3.67 4.34
C LEU A 97 -22.46 3.62 3.08
N PHE A 98 -23.67 3.05 3.21
CA PHE A 98 -24.61 2.95 2.11
C PHE A 98 -25.05 4.34 1.58
N ASP A 99 -25.40 5.25 2.50
CA ASP A 99 -25.78 6.63 2.15
C ASP A 99 -24.62 7.36 1.46
N HIS A 100 -23.39 7.16 1.93
CA HIS A 100 -22.21 7.75 1.32
C HIS A 100 -22.04 7.23 -0.12
N ALA A 101 -22.13 5.91 -0.32
CA ALA A 101 -22.04 5.30 -1.65
C ALA A 101 -23.20 5.75 -2.56
N TYR A 102 -24.42 5.87 -2.04
CA TYR A 102 -25.56 6.39 -2.79
C TYR A 102 -25.32 7.82 -3.30
N HIS A 103 -24.84 8.70 -2.43
CA HIS A 103 -24.51 10.07 -2.83
C HIS A 103 -23.36 10.11 -3.84
N TYR A 104 -22.39 9.23 -3.69
CA TYR A 104 -21.28 9.11 -4.64
C TYR A 104 -21.79 8.63 -6.02
N CYS A 105 -22.66 7.64 -6.07
CA CYS A 105 -23.33 7.20 -7.31
C CYS A 105 -24.08 8.34 -7.98
N ALA A 106 -24.83 9.13 -7.22
CA ALA A 106 -25.60 10.24 -7.75
C ALA A 106 -24.76 11.41 -8.28
N GLN A 107 -23.66 11.74 -7.57
CA GLN A 107 -22.92 12.98 -7.82
C GLN A 107 -21.74 12.77 -8.77
N TYR A 108 -21.10 11.61 -8.73
CA TYR A 108 -19.85 11.36 -9.43
C TYR A 108 -19.96 10.29 -10.51
N LEU A 109 -20.67 9.19 -10.25
CA LEU A 109 -20.83 8.13 -11.24
C LEU A 109 -22.00 8.35 -12.17
N HIS A 110 -22.95 9.23 -11.80
CA HIS A 110 -24.20 9.45 -12.52
C HIS A 110 -24.97 8.15 -12.82
N ALA A 111 -24.85 7.18 -11.94
CA ALA A 111 -25.49 5.89 -12.08
C ALA A 111 -27.02 6.04 -11.86
N ASP A 112 -27.81 5.49 -12.75
CA ASP A 112 -29.28 5.55 -12.66
C ASP A 112 -29.83 4.69 -11.50
N ARG A 113 -29.07 3.68 -11.08
CA ARG A 113 -29.45 2.75 -10.04
C ARG A 113 -28.24 2.19 -9.29
N MET A 114 -28.48 1.79 -8.05
CA MET A 114 -27.59 0.90 -7.30
C MET A 114 -28.15 -0.50 -7.32
N THR A 115 -27.28 -1.52 -7.43
CA THR A 115 -27.64 -2.94 -7.40
C THR A 115 -26.76 -3.70 -6.44
N VAL A 116 -27.23 -4.86 -5.99
CA VAL A 116 -26.45 -5.80 -5.16
C VAL A 116 -26.96 -7.23 -5.34
N ASN A 117 -26.08 -8.20 -5.23
CA ASN A 117 -26.41 -9.61 -5.04
C ASN A 117 -26.39 -9.89 -3.53
N ALA A 118 -27.54 -9.67 -2.88
CA ALA A 118 -27.65 -9.76 -1.43
C ALA A 118 -27.66 -11.23 -0.98
N GLU A 119 -26.85 -11.57 0.00
CA GLU A 119 -26.97 -12.84 0.72
C GLU A 119 -28.36 -12.95 1.33
N PRO A 120 -29.04 -14.13 1.29
CA PRO A 120 -30.47 -14.25 1.70
C PRO A 120 -30.77 -13.68 3.07
N ASP A 121 -29.89 -13.84 4.07
CA ASP A 121 -30.08 -13.31 5.42
C ASP A 121 -29.84 -11.78 5.51
N ALA A 122 -29.29 -11.16 4.46
CA ALA A 122 -29.07 -9.72 4.37
C ALA A 122 -30.22 -8.96 3.66
N VAL A 123 -31.12 -9.65 2.98
CA VAL A 123 -32.20 -9.04 2.17
C VAL A 123 -33.01 -8.00 2.95
N GLU A 124 -33.45 -8.32 4.15
CA GLU A 124 -34.22 -7.39 4.99
C GLU A 124 -33.42 -6.11 5.32
N ARG A 125 -32.10 -6.21 5.49
CA ARG A 125 -31.24 -5.04 5.74
C ARG A 125 -31.21 -4.11 4.53
N TYR A 126 -31.12 -4.66 3.34
CA TYR A 126 -31.16 -3.87 2.10
C TYR A 126 -32.54 -3.27 1.82
N ILE A 127 -33.63 -3.98 2.18
CA ILE A 127 -35.00 -3.41 2.12
C ILE A 127 -35.10 -2.19 3.04
N HIS A 128 -34.56 -2.24 4.26
CA HIS A 128 -34.54 -1.08 5.16
C HIS A 128 -33.69 0.09 4.65
N MET A 129 -32.74 -0.18 3.77
CA MET A 129 -31.94 0.86 3.06
C MET A 129 -32.64 1.39 1.80
N GLY A 130 -33.85 0.89 1.46
CA GLY A 130 -34.67 1.33 0.33
C GLY A 130 -34.47 0.53 -0.96
N MET A 131 -33.73 -0.56 -0.93
CA MET A 131 -33.61 -1.48 -2.07
C MET A 131 -34.81 -2.42 -2.16
N ARG A 132 -35.07 -2.95 -3.34
CA ARG A 132 -36.12 -3.94 -3.58
C ARG A 132 -35.55 -5.15 -4.32
N PRO A 133 -36.05 -6.38 -4.04
CA PRO A 133 -35.72 -7.57 -4.82
C PRO A 133 -36.16 -7.42 -6.28
N VAL A 134 -35.33 -7.82 -7.22
CA VAL A 134 -35.59 -7.87 -8.66
C VAL A 134 -36.14 -9.23 -9.05
N SER A 135 -35.67 -10.29 -8.41
CA SER A 135 -36.09 -11.66 -8.62
C SER A 135 -35.97 -12.47 -7.32
N GLY A 136 -36.38 -13.74 -7.35
CA GLY A 136 -36.18 -14.66 -6.24
C GLY A 136 -34.71 -15.05 -6.06
N GLU A 137 -34.46 -15.86 -5.02
CA GLU A 137 -33.15 -16.41 -4.69
C GLU A 137 -32.56 -17.20 -5.90
N GLN A 138 -31.30 -16.99 -6.12
CA GLN A 138 -30.48 -17.63 -7.15
C GLN A 138 -29.24 -18.27 -6.53
N VAL A 139 -28.62 -19.18 -7.26
CA VAL A 139 -27.33 -19.79 -6.89
C VAL A 139 -26.38 -19.67 -8.05
N ARG A 140 -25.18 -19.18 -7.79
CA ARG A 140 -24.10 -19.12 -8.76
C ARG A 140 -22.78 -19.46 -8.08
N GLU A 141 -22.00 -20.36 -8.65
CA GLU A 141 -20.68 -20.78 -8.14
C GLU A 141 -20.71 -21.14 -6.63
N GLY A 142 -21.78 -21.85 -6.23
CA GLY A 142 -21.97 -22.28 -4.85
C GLY A 142 -22.45 -21.18 -3.88
N MET A 143 -22.60 -19.94 -4.32
CA MET A 143 -23.11 -18.82 -3.51
C MET A 143 -24.59 -18.59 -3.79
N ARG A 144 -25.38 -18.44 -2.71
CA ARG A 144 -26.81 -18.11 -2.76
C ARG A 144 -26.95 -16.58 -2.67
N TYR A 145 -27.83 -16.00 -3.49
CA TYR A 145 -28.08 -14.57 -3.46
C TYR A 145 -29.49 -14.21 -3.97
N VAL A 146 -29.94 -13.03 -3.58
CA VAL A 146 -31.14 -12.38 -4.11
C VAL A 146 -30.71 -11.07 -4.80
N PRO A 147 -30.93 -10.92 -6.11
CA PRO A 147 -30.63 -9.66 -6.79
C PRO A 147 -31.53 -8.55 -6.31
N MET A 148 -30.96 -7.41 -5.94
CA MET A 148 -31.71 -6.26 -5.44
C MET A 148 -31.28 -4.98 -6.16
N GLU A 149 -32.19 -4.01 -6.26
CA GLU A 149 -31.92 -2.71 -6.87
C GLU A 149 -32.61 -1.55 -6.12
N MET A 150 -32.08 -0.34 -6.31
CA MET A 150 -32.79 0.91 -6.03
C MET A 150 -32.42 1.97 -7.08
N TYR A 151 -33.36 2.83 -7.43
CA TYR A 151 -33.06 3.95 -8.34
C TYR A 151 -32.35 5.07 -7.60
N VAL A 152 -31.34 5.64 -8.25
CA VAL A 152 -30.63 6.81 -7.76
C VAL A 152 -31.34 8.05 -8.32
N ASN A 153 -31.89 8.88 -7.43
CA ASN A 153 -32.52 10.12 -7.84
C ASN A 153 -31.48 11.16 -8.21
N LEU A 154 -31.26 11.36 -9.51
CA LEU A 154 -30.42 12.44 -10.07
C LEU A 154 -31.08 13.83 -9.92
N GLY A 155 -32.05 13.99 -9.02
CA GLY A 155 -32.75 15.22 -8.77
C GLY A 155 -31.81 16.31 -8.30
N MET A 156 -31.79 17.44 -9.04
CA MET A 156 -31.06 18.68 -8.74
C MET A 156 -31.16 19.03 -7.25
N VAL A 157 -30.08 18.92 -6.53
CA VAL A 157 -29.94 19.53 -5.21
C VAL A 157 -29.86 21.02 -5.44
N SER A 158 -31.00 21.70 -5.44
CA SER A 158 -31.04 23.16 -5.36
C SER A 158 -30.38 23.61 -4.06
N PRO A 159 -29.31 24.41 -4.08
CA PRO A 159 -28.73 24.92 -2.85
C PRO A 159 -29.78 25.79 -2.15
N LYS A 160 -30.28 25.33 -0.99
CA LYS A 160 -31.11 26.19 -0.13
C LYS A 160 -30.26 27.36 0.31
N SER A 161 -30.51 28.53 -0.31
CA SER A 161 -29.88 29.78 0.07
C SER A 161 -30.33 30.15 1.49
N ARG A 162 -29.47 29.96 2.45
CA ARG A 162 -29.60 30.62 3.76
C ARG A 162 -29.03 32.03 3.62
N HIS A 163 -29.94 33.00 3.52
CA HIS A 163 -29.57 34.41 3.71
C HIS A 163 -29.01 34.61 5.12
N SER A 164 -27.72 34.77 5.23
CA SER A 164 -27.03 35.24 6.40
C SER A 164 -26.45 36.64 6.11
N LYS A 165 -26.95 37.64 6.89
CA LYS A 165 -26.49 39.01 6.83
C LYS A 165 -25.20 39.17 7.62
N ALA A 166 -24.03 39.11 6.95
CA ALA A 166 -22.81 39.73 7.49
C ALA A 166 -21.72 39.91 6.39
N PRO A 167 -21.60 41.05 5.74
CA PRO A 167 -20.62 41.24 4.66
C PRO A 167 -19.26 41.76 5.07
N TRP A 168 -18.95 41.97 6.35
CA TRP A 168 -17.72 42.66 6.75
C TRP A 168 -16.63 41.77 7.35
N ILE A 169 -16.93 40.54 7.75
CA ILE A 169 -15.94 39.55 8.27
C ILE A 169 -15.27 38.82 7.09
N ALA A 170 -15.91 38.72 5.94
CA ALA A 170 -15.38 38.01 4.79
C ALA A 170 -14.12 38.66 4.16
N LEU A 171 -13.93 40.00 4.26
CA LEU A 171 -12.78 40.67 3.64
C LEU A 171 -11.46 40.43 4.43
N GLY A 172 -11.51 40.28 5.76
CA GLY A 172 -10.33 40.00 6.58
C GLY A 172 -9.82 38.54 6.43
N VAL A 173 -10.76 37.59 6.35
CA VAL A 173 -10.45 36.18 6.14
C VAL A 173 -9.92 35.91 4.73
N PHE A 174 -10.44 36.63 3.72
CA PHE A 174 -9.99 36.50 2.32
C PHE A 174 -8.53 36.97 2.14
N GLY A 175 -8.10 38.01 2.88
CA GLY A 175 -6.71 38.48 2.85
C GLY A 175 -5.73 37.46 3.44
N VAL A 176 -6.09 36.83 4.56
CA VAL A 176 -5.23 35.81 5.22
C VAL A 176 -5.18 34.54 4.38
N VAL A 177 -6.32 34.09 3.83
CA VAL A 177 -6.38 32.93 2.94
C VAL A 177 -5.58 33.18 1.66
N LEU A 178 -5.62 34.40 1.09
CA LEU A 178 -4.85 34.73 -0.11
C LEU A 178 -3.32 34.70 0.16
N VAL A 179 -2.87 35.15 1.32
CA VAL A 179 -1.45 35.10 1.71
C VAL A 179 -1.00 33.66 1.95
N LEU A 180 -1.82 32.85 2.61
CA LEU A 180 -1.56 31.42 2.79
C LEU A 180 -1.57 30.66 1.47
N LEU A 181 -2.48 31.01 0.54
CA LEU A 181 -2.53 30.43 -0.80
C LEU A 181 -1.32 30.83 -1.64
N LEU A 182 -0.81 32.04 -1.51
CA LEU A 182 0.41 32.48 -2.19
C LEU A 182 1.68 31.83 -1.60
N MET A 183 1.72 31.56 -0.29
CA MET A 183 2.79 30.76 0.31
C MET A 183 2.69 29.28 -0.14
N PHE A 184 1.49 28.75 -0.20
CA PHE A 184 1.26 27.37 -0.67
C PHE A 184 1.62 27.20 -2.16
N ILE A 185 1.29 28.19 -3.01
CA ILE A 185 1.69 28.24 -4.43
C ILE A 185 3.22 28.34 -4.58
N GLY A 186 3.89 29.09 -3.69
CA GLY A 186 5.35 29.19 -3.70
C GLY A 186 6.03 27.86 -3.37
N VAL A 187 5.50 27.12 -2.40
CA VAL A 187 6.01 25.79 -2.01
C VAL A 187 5.65 24.72 -3.06
N SER A 188 4.45 24.78 -3.65
CA SER A 188 4.05 23.88 -4.72
C SER A 188 4.82 24.14 -6.02
N ALA A 189 5.10 25.40 -6.38
CA ALA A 189 5.91 25.71 -7.54
C ALA A 189 7.36 25.22 -7.43
N PHE A 190 7.92 25.13 -6.22
CA PHE A 190 9.24 24.56 -6.00
C PHE A 190 9.20 23.00 -6.07
N ARG A 191 8.12 22.37 -5.62
CA ARG A 191 7.88 20.93 -5.81
C ARG A 191 7.61 20.60 -7.30
N ASP A 192 6.84 21.43 -7.98
CA ASP A 192 6.52 21.26 -9.41
C ASP A 192 7.75 21.47 -10.30
N PHE A 193 8.69 22.32 -9.92
CA PHE A 193 9.98 22.46 -10.60
C PHE A 193 10.83 21.20 -10.47
N ARG A 194 10.83 20.51 -9.31
CA ARG A 194 11.46 19.20 -9.15
C ARG A 194 10.74 18.10 -9.96
N ARG A 195 9.40 18.17 -10.07
CA ARG A 195 8.60 17.24 -10.89
C ARG A 195 8.83 17.42 -12.40
N GLU A 196 9.04 18.67 -12.86
CA GLU A 196 9.23 18.98 -14.28
C GLU A 196 10.55 18.40 -14.82
N ILE A 197 11.59 18.31 -14.00
CA ILE A 197 12.87 17.67 -14.37
C ILE A 197 12.70 16.14 -14.51
N GLY A 198 11.80 15.52 -13.75
CA GLY A 198 11.45 14.10 -13.89
C GLY A 198 10.61 13.77 -15.15
N ARG A 199 9.70 14.66 -15.55
CA ARG A 199 8.78 14.42 -16.68
C ARG A 199 9.38 14.55 -18.07
N GLN A 200 10.60 15.08 -18.23
CA GLN A 200 11.23 15.17 -19.55
C GLN A 200 11.79 13.84 -20.06
N ARG A 201 11.72 12.75 -19.27
CA ARG A 201 12.18 11.41 -19.65
C ARG A 201 11.13 10.49 -20.29
N ASP A 202 9.84 10.78 -20.20
CA ASP A 202 8.76 9.86 -20.60
C ASP A 202 8.45 9.85 -22.12
N TRP A 203 9.37 10.31 -22.98
CA TRP A 203 9.14 10.36 -24.43
C TRP A 203 9.92 9.31 -25.24
N ILE A 204 10.55 8.32 -24.61
CA ILE A 204 11.31 7.28 -25.31
C ILE A 204 11.01 5.89 -24.74
N TYR A 205 9.82 5.35 -24.93
CA TYR A 205 9.60 3.92 -25.02
C TYR A 205 8.42 3.64 -25.94
N ASP A 206 8.72 3.28 -27.19
CA ASP A 206 7.82 2.48 -28.02
C ASP A 206 7.78 1.06 -27.41
N GLU A 207 6.61 0.62 -27.01
CA GLU A 207 6.38 -0.75 -26.58
C GLU A 207 6.70 -1.72 -27.72
N PRO A 208 7.52 -2.76 -27.50
CA PRO A 208 7.57 -3.89 -28.42
C PRO A 208 6.34 -4.77 -28.14
N ASP A 209 5.55 -5.04 -29.19
CA ASP A 209 4.52 -6.07 -29.24
C ASP A 209 5.12 -7.41 -28.81
N TYR A 210 4.83 -7.85 -27.60
CA TYR A 210 5.00 -9.23 -27.20
C TYR A 210 3.65 -9.94 -27.34
N ASP A 211 3.54 -10.76 -28.40
CA ASP A 211 2.54 -11.83 -28.51
C ASP A 211 2.76 -12.79 -27.32
N TYR A 212 2.00 -12.61 -26.26
CA TYR A 212 1.80 -13.62 -25.24
C TYR A 212 0.68 -14.55 -25.72
N ASP A 213 1.07 -15.72 -26.24
CA ASP A 213 0.18 -16.89 -26.29
C ASP A 213 -0.05 -17.38 -24.85
N ASP A 214 -0.92 -16.70 -24.12
CA ASP A 214 -1.43 -17.17 -22.85
C ASP A 214 -2.76 -17.90 -23.06
N ASP A 215 -2.64 -19.23 -23.28
CA ASP A 215 -3.71 -20.21 -23.12
C ASP A 215 -4.04 -20.44 -21.62
N TYR A 216 -4.32 -19.37 -20.88
CA TYR A 216 -5.01 -19.43 -19.58
C TYR A 216 -6.19 -18.47 -19.60
N ASP A 217 -7.24 -18.97 -20.23
CA ASP A 217 -8.58 -18.39 -20.21
C ASP A 217 -9.14 -18.49 -18.77
N TYR A 218 -8.79 -17.54 -17.91
CA TYR A 218 -9.48 -17.33 -16.62
C TYR A 218 -10.66 -16.40 -16.83
N ASP A 219 -11.66 -16.91 -17.51
CA ASP A 219 -12.96 -16.26 -17.65
C ASP A 219 -13.69 -16.30 -16.29
N TYR A 220 -13.31 -15.37 -15.37
CA TYR A 220 -14.06 -15.10 -14.14
C TYR A 220 -15.19 -14.15 -14.43
N ASP A 221 -16.19 -14.64 -15.13
CA ASP A 221 -17.47 -13.93 -15.22
C ASP A 221 -18.26 -14.09 -13.91
N TYR A 222 -17.94 -13.24 -12.91
CA TYR A 222 -18.75 -13.06 -11.71
C TYR A 222 -20.06 -12.33 -12.01
N GLY A 223 -20.84 -12.80 -12.99
CA GLY A 223 -22.18 -12.28 -13.27
C GLY A 223 -22.26 -10.80 -13.65
N PHE A 224 -21.15 -10.22 -13.98
CA PHE A 224 -21.04 -8.86 -14.43
C PHE A 224 -21.19 -8.89 -15.94
N GLY A 225 -22.38 -8.60 -16.44
CA GLY A 225 -22.62 -8.55 -17.88
C GLY A 225 -21.57 -7.68 -18.55
N SER A 226 -20.83 -8.27 -19.49
CA SER A 226 -19.96 -7.55 -20.40
C SER A 226 -20.84 -6.78 -21.39
N GLU A 227 -21.41 -5.65 -20.97
CA GLU A 227 -21.78 -4.60 -21.90
C GLU A 227 -20.52 -3.79 -22.15
N GLU A 228 -20.05 -3.81 -23.39
CA GLU A 228 -18.93 -3.00 -23.86
C GLU A 228 -19.15 -1.54 -23.43
N ILE A 229 -18.25 -1.01 -22.59
CA ILE A 229 -18.24 0.40 -22.22
C ILE A 229 -17.91 1.16 -23.51
N PRO A 230 -18.75 2.11 -23.96
CA PRO A 230 -18.44 2.89 -25.15
C PRO A 230 -17.10 3.62 -24.95
N GLU A 231 -16.19 3.55 -25.91
CA GLU A 231 -14.86 4.19 -25.92
C GLU A 231 -14.89 5.72 -25.69
N GLU A 232 -16.05 6.32 -25.59
CA GLU A 232 -16.24 7.77 -25.45
C GLU A 232 -16.15 8.25 -23.97
N TYR A 233 -15.97 7.37 -23.00
CA TYR A 233 -15.81 7.70 -21.57
C TYR A 233 -14.39 7.58 -21.02
N SER A 234 -13.39 7.55 -21.88
CA SER A 234 -11.99 7.77 -21.49
C SER A 234 -11.68 9.27 -21.31
N GLY A 235 -12.57 9.97 -20.66
CA GLY A 235 -12.32 11.31 -20.11
C GLY A 235 -11.43 11.15 -18.91
N GLY A 236 -10.09 11.20 -19.13
CA GLY A 236 -9.09 11.07 -18.10
C GLY A 236 -9.34 12.06 -16.97
N TYR A 237 -9.76 11.56 -15.83
CA TYR A 237 -9.35 12.14 -14.58
C TYR A 237 -7.91 11.69 -14.39
N GLU A 238 -6.96 12.54 -14.81
CA GLU A 238 -5.63 12.55 -14.23
C GLU A 238 -5.79 13.00 -12.76
N GLU A 239 -6.36 12.15 -11.89
CA GLU A 239 -5.89 12.12 -10.54
C GLU A 239 -4.46 11.62 -10.65
N SER A 240 -3.51 12.54 -10.55
CA SER A 240 -2.13 12.18 -10.33
C SER A 240 -2.15 11.24 -9.13
N GLU A 241 -1.97 9.93 -9.36
CA GLU A 241 -1.68 8.99 -8.28
C GLU A 241 -0.57 9.64 -7.48
N GLU A 242 -0.87 10.10 -6.27
CA GLU A 242 0.18 10.54 -5.37
C GLU A 242 0.97 9.28 -5.03
N LEU A 243 2.07 9.09 -5.74
CA LEU A 243 3.01 8.02 -5.44
C LEU A 243 3.31 8.07 -3.94
N SER A 244 3.25 6.95 -3.28
CA SER A 244 3.53 6.82 -1.84
C SER A 244 4.51 5.67 -1.60
N GLY A 245 5.00 5.55 -0.38
CA GLY A 245 5.93 4.49 -0.02
C GLY A 245 7.22 4.52 -0.84
N ILE A 246 7.70 3.37 -1.26
CA ILE A 246 8.93 3.26 -2.05
C ILE A 246 8.84 3.88 -3.45
N TRP A 247 7.63 4.09 -3.97
CA TRP A 247 7.43 4.61 -5.32
C TRP A 247 7.76 6.09 -5.48
N VAL A 248 7.82 6.86 -4.38
CA VAL A 248 8.27 8.27 -4.42
C VAL A 248 9.79 8.43 -4.45
N ILE A 249 10.54 7.36 -4.19
CA ILE A 249 12.00 7.40 -4.16
C ILE A 249 12.52 7.62 -5.59
N PRO A 250 13.37 8.63 -5.84
CA PRO A 250 13.99 8.81 -7.15
C PRO A 250 14.88 7.62 -7.53
N GLU A 251 14.98 7.33 -8.81
CA GLU A 251 15.80 6.22 -9.30
C GLU A 251 16.88 6.70 -10.26
N MET A 252 17.99 5.98 -10.31
CA MET A 252 19.04 6.09 -11.31
C MET A 252 19.41 4.70 -11.80
N ILE A 253 19.01 4.37 -13.00
CA ILE A 253 19.36 3.12 -13.67
C ILE A 253 20.23 3.49 -14.87
N ASP A 254 21.48 3.02 -14.86
CA ASP A 254 22.40 3.21 -15.97
C ASP A 254 21.98 2.29 -17.12
N GLU A 255 21.70 2.88 -18.29
CA GLU A 255 21.26 2.15 -19.48
C GLU A 255 22.41 1.35 -20.16
N ASP A 256 23.66 1.69 -19.85
CA ASP A 256 24.85 1.08 -20.46
C ASP A 256 25.42 -0.10 -19.64
N VAL A 257 24.67 -0.65 -18.67
CA VAL A 257 25.13 -1.79 -17.87
C VAL A 257 25.20 -3.09 -18.68
N SER A 258 26.13 -3.97 -18.29
CA SER A 258 26.36 -5.26 -18.98
C SER A 258 25.40 -6.39 -18.58
N TYR A 259 24.42 -6.13 -17.76
CA TYR A 259 23.44 -7.08 -17.23
C TYR A 259 22.00 -6.59 -17.42
N GLU A 260 21.06 -7.51 -17.29
CA GLU A 260 19.62 -7.23 -17.34
C GLU A 260 19.00 -7.43 -15.95
N LEU A 261 18.00 -6.60 -15.64
CA LEU A 261 17.16 -6.74 -14.44
C LEU A 261 15.80 -7.27 -14.86
N GLU A 262 15.40 -8.37 -14.24
CA GLU A 262 14.07 -8.98 -14.41
C GLU A 262 13.37 -9.01 -13.04
N GLU A 263 12.06 -9.04 -13.05
CA GLU A 263 11.28 -9.37 -11.86
C GLU A 263 11.22 -10.90 -11.70
N ASP A 264 11.33 -11.37 -10.46
CA ASP A 264 10.97 -12.73 -10.06
C ASP A 264 10.00 -12.64 -8.88
N VAL A 265 9.00 -13.51 -8.82
CA VAL A 265 7.95 -13.48 -7.81
C VAL A 265 7.84 -14.83 -7.13
N TYR A 266 7.81 -14.81 -5.80
CA TYR A 266 7.42 -15.97 -5.01
C TYR A 266 5.97 -15.79 -4.58
N GLU A 267 5.14 -16.77 -4.92
CA GLU A 267 3.74 -16.83 -4.53
C GLU A 267 3.45 -18.10 -3.75
N PHE A 268 2.69 -17.96 -2.69
CA PHE A 268 2.19 -19.08 -1.90
C PHE A 268 0.80 -18.75 -1.35
N SER A 269 -0.14 -19.68 -1.52
CA SER A 269 -1.43 -19.63 -0.85
C SER A 269 -1.81 -21.03 -0.36
N ASP A 270 -2.39 -21.12 0.84
CA ASP A 270 -2.98 -22.38 1.36
C ASP A 270 -4.50 -22.24 1.31
N ASP A 271 -5.09 -22.63 0.18
CA ASP A 271 -6.53 -22.57 -0.07
C ASP A 271 -7.26 -23.84 0.44
N GLU A 272 -6.55 -24.84 0.96
CA GLU A 272 -7.15 -26.12 1.40
C GLU A 272 -7.83 -26.01 2.78
N LYS A 273 -7.42 -25.02 3.59
CA LYS A 273 -7.96 -24.80 4.92
C LYS A 273 -9.06 -23.74 4.91
N GLN A 274 -10.31 -24.16 4.97
CA GLN A 274 -11.49 -23.27 5.01
C GLN A 274 -11.54 -22.32 6.22
N SER A 275 -10.71 -22.53 7.23
CA SER A 275 -10.69 -21.74 8.48
C SER A 275 -9.45 -20.86 8.64
N MET A 276 -8.55 -20.86 7.66
CA MET A 276 -7.30 -20.08 7.72
C MET A 276 -7.03 -19.47 6.35
N MET A 277 -6.57 -18.24 6.32
CA MET A 277 -6.10 -17.58 5.09
C MET A 277 -4.59 -17.39 5.17
N ILE A 278 -3.83 -18.01 4.27
CA ILE A 278 -2.38 -17.80 4.14
C ILE A 278 -2.10 -17.34 2.71
N GLN A 279 -1.55 -16.15 2.57
CA GLN A 279 -1.24 -15.58 1.26
C GLN A 279 0.09 -14.82 1.31
N PHE A 280 1.06 -15.25 0.51
CA PHE A 280 2.33 -14.55 0.33
C PHE A 280 2.54 -14.24 -1.14
N ARG A 281 2.91 -13.00 -1.42
CA ARG A 281 3.43 -12.56 -2.71
C ARG A 281 4.67 -11.72 -2.47
N VAL A 282 5.82 -12.19 -2.92
CA VAL A 282 7.12 -11.53 -2.70
C VAL A 282 7.76 -11.29 -4.06
N ALA A 283 7.75 -10.04 -4.50
CA ALA A 283 8.44 -9.60 -5.71
C ALA A 283 9.88 -9.19 -5.38
N TYR A 284 10.82 -9.50 -6.24
CA TYR A 284 12.23 -9.13 -6.09
C TYR A 284 12.97 -9.07 -7.42
N PRO A 285 14.00 -8.22 -7.54
CA PRO A 285 14.77 -8.15 -8.79
C PRO A 285 15.72 -9.34 -8.92
N LYS A 286 15.96 -9.75 -10.15
CA LYS A 286 16.88 -10.81 -10.53
C LYS A 286 17.79 -10.35 -11.65
N LEU A 287 19.09 -10.53 -11.48
CA LEU A 287 20.07 -10.15 -12.50
C LEU A 287 20.35 -11.31 -13.45
N ARG A 288 20.53 -10.97 -14.73
CA ARG A 288 21.06 -11.85 -15.77
C ARG A 288 22.19 -11.17 -16.53
N GLY A 289 23.13 -11.96 -17.01
CA GLY A 289 24.17 -11.48 -17.90
C GLY A 289 25.45 -10.97 -17.22
N LEU A 290 25.57 -10.99 -15.89
CA LEU A 290 26.82 -10.66 -15.23
C LEU A 290 27.97 -11.57 -15.73
N ALA A 291 29.15 -10.98 -15.95
CA ALA A 291 30.32 -11.69 -16.50
C ALA A 291 30.76 -12.88 -15.60
N ASP A 292 30.63 -12.76 -14.29
CA ASP A 292 30.90 -13.84 -13.33
C ASP A 292 29.60 -14.49 -12.85
N ALA A 293 29.30 -15.68 -13.36
CA ALA A 293 28.11 -16.43 -13.01
C ALA A 293 28.03 -16.82 -11.50
N SER A 294 29.18 -16.93 -10.82
CA SER A 294 29.20 -17.21 -9.38
C SER A 294 28.76 -15.98 -8.58
N VAL A 295 29.24 -14.79 -8.97
CA VAL A 295 28.82 -13.52 -8.39
C VAL A 295 27.35 -13.29 -8.69
N GLN A 296 26.88 -13.49 -9.93
CA GLN A 296 25.46 -13.36 -10.29
C GLN A 296 24.58 -14.23 -9.41
N LYS A 297 24.95 -15.51 -9.25
CA LYS A 297 24.18 -16.40 -8.38
C LYS A 297 24.14 -15.90 -6.94
N LYS A 298 25.30 -15.48 -6.40
CA LYS A 298 25.40 -14.96 -5.04
C LYS A 298 24.52 -13.72 -4.84
N VAL A 299 24.56 -12.78 -5.79
CA VAL A 299 23.75 -11.57 -5.75
C VAL A 299 22.26 -11.91 -5.77
N ASN A 300 21.82 -12.76 -6.70
CA ASN A 300 20.43 -13.18 -6.79
C ASN A 300 19.94 -13.91 -5.53
N ASP A 301 20.78 -14.79 -4.95
CA ASP A 301 20.46 -15.48 -3.68
C ASP A 301 20.27 -14.47 -2.53
N ILE A 302 21.08 -13.39 -2.49
CA ILE A 302 20.98 -12.33 -1.47
C ILE A 302 19.73 -11.50 -1.66
N LEU A 303 19.46 -11.04 -2.89
CA LEU A 303 18.27 -10.24 -3.21
C LEU A 303 16.99 -10.98 -2.83
N LYS A 304 16.89 -12.25 -3.25
CA LYS A 304 15.77 -13.11 -2.86
C LYS A 304 15.69 -13.31 -1.35
N ALA A 305 16.79 -13.59 -0.68
CA ALA A 305 16.81 -13.82 0.77
C ALA A 305 16.35 -12.57 1.54
N ARG A 306 16.73 -11.37 1.07
CA ARG A 306 16.31 -10.10 1.66
C ARG A 306 14.82 -9.85 1.47
N ALA A 307 14.28 -10.14 0.28
CA ALA A 307 12.85 -10.05 0.02
C ALA A 307 12.02 -11.01 0.90
N MET A 308 12.53 -12.23 1.12
CA MET A 308 11.83 -13.30 1.84
C MET A 308 11.96 -13.23 3.38
N GLU A 309 12.57 -12.19 3.95
CA GLU A 309 12.84 -12.12 5.40
C GLU A 309 11.57 -12.14 6.25
N SER A 310 10.52 -11.40 5.84
CA SER A 310 9.23 -11.39 6.55
C SER A 310 8.56 -12.75 6.49
N VAL A 311 8.41 -13.35 5.31
CA VAL A 311 7.82 -14.70 5.16
C VAL A 311 8.56 -15.71 6.01
N LYS A 312 9.90 -15.64 6.04
CA LYS A 312 10.70 -16.53 6.89
C LYS A 312 10.40 -16.33 8.37
N LYS A 313 10.31 -15.07 8.82
CA LYS A 313 10.02 -14.69 10.21
C LYS A 313 8.64 -15.14 10.67
N ILE A 314 7.61 -15.06 9.79
CA ILE A 314 6.22 -15.32 10.17
C ILE A 314 5.75 -16.75 9.85
N TYR A 315 6.38 -17.46 8.91
CA TYR A 315 5.90 -18.75 8.41
C TYR A 315 6.93 -19.87 8.43
N ASP A 316 8.14 -19.68 7.84
CA ASP A 316 9.13 -20.76 7.73
C ASP A 316 9.76 -21.11 9.08
N ASP A 317 10.09 -20.09 9.90
CA ASP A 317 10.72 -20.22 11.21
C ASP A 317 10.13 -19.21 12.21
N PRO A 318 8.81 -19.29 12.48
CA PRO A 318 8.13 -18.30 13.31
C PRO A 318 8.55 -18.38 14.77
N ALA A 319 8.71 -17.21 15.39
CA ALA A 319 8.88 -17.11 16.82
C ALA A 319 7.67 -17.72 17.56
N PRO A 320 7.87 -18.33 18.75
CA PRO A 320 6.79 -18.95 19.51
C PRO A 320 5.59 -18.01 19.72
N GLU A 321 5.87 -16.72 19.97
CA GLU A 321 4.88 -15.68 20.22
C GLU A 321 4.02 -15.41 18.98
N ILE A 322 4.60 -15.34 17.78
CA ILE A 322 3.88 -15.21 16.51
C ILE A 322 2.98 -16.42 16.29
N LYS A 323 3.53 -17.60 16.48
CA LYS A 323 2.75 -18.84 16.31
C LYS A 323 1.59 -18.94 17.29
N GLU A 324 1.76 -18.52 18.54
CA GLU A 324 0.70 -18.52 19.55
C GLU A 324 -0.40 -17.52 19.19
N ARG A 325 -0.04 -16.30 18.72
CA ARG A 325 -1.00 -15.29 18.27
C ARG A 325 -1.82 -15.80 17.11
N VAL A 326 -1.18 -16.24 16.02
CA VAL A 326 -1.87 -16.71 14.81
C VAL A 326 -2.79 -17.88 15.11
N LEU A 327 -2.36 -18.86 15.89
CA LEU A 327 -3.18 -20.03 16.23
C LEU A 327 -4.25 -19.73 17.29
N GLY A 328 -4.17 -18.58 17.97
CA GLY A 328 -5.15 -18.14 18.96
C GLY A 328 -6.36 -17.44 18.34
N GLU A 329 -6.32 -17.11 17.06
CA GLU A 329 -7.42 -16.48 16.35
C GLU A 329 -8.49 -17.53 15.94
N ASP A 330 -9.75 -17.13 15.97
CA ASP A 330 -10.86 -17.97 15.50
C ASP A 330 -10.79 -18.20 13.98
N TYR A 331 -10.29 -17.21 13.24
CA TYR A 331 -10.09 -17.21 11.79
C TYR A 331 -8.67 -16.73 11.45
N PRO A 332 -7.66 -17.59 11.64
CA PRO A 332 -6.28 -17.20 11.47
C PRO A 332 -5.96 -16.66 10.08
N ILE A 333 -5.28 -15.52 10.05
CA ILE A 333 -4.80 -14.90 8.83
C ILE A 333 -3.30 -14.71 8.92
N LEU A 334 -2.60 -15.04 7.85
CA LEU A 334 -1.18 -14.81 7.70
C LEU A 334 -0.92 -14.32 6.29
N ILE A 335 -0.56 -13.04 6.18
CA ILE A 335 -0.39 -12.37 4.89
C ILE A 335 0.94 -11.65 4.87
N ASP A 336 1.64 -11.73 3.73
CA ASP A 336 2.81 -10.92 3.48
C ASP A 336 2.91 -10.59 1.98
N TYR A 337 2.85 -9.31 1.68
CA TYR A 337 3.02 -8.77 0.34
C TYR A 337 4.25 -7.89 0.32
N VAL A 338 5.23 -8.26 -0.49
CA VAL A 338 6.48 -7.55 -0.64
C VAL A 338 6.60 -7.03 -2.05
N ASP A 339 6.65 -5.72 -2.18
CA ASP A 339 7.03 -5.03 -3.41
C ASP A 339 8.46 -4.51 -3.32
N TYR A 340 9.08 -4.21 -4.46
CA TYR A 340 10.43 -3.68 -4.48
C TYR A 340 10.59 -2.55 -5.49
N LYS A 341 11.61 -1.74 -5.28
CA LYS A 341 12.08 -0.76 -6.26
C LYS A 341 13.60 -0.78 -6.34
N VAL A 342 14.12 -0.79 -7.57
CA VAL A 342 15.54 -0.55 -7.82
C VAL A 342 15.75 0.96 -7.85
N CYS A 343 16.42 1.50 -6.82
CA CYS A 343 16.65 2.94 -6.70
C CYS A 343 17.95 3.38 -7.35
N TYR A 344 18.94 2.48 -7.44
CA TYR A 344 20.21 2.74 -8.09
C TYR A 344 20.76 1.47 -8.75
N ALA A 345 21.13 1.57 -10.01
CA ALA A 345 21.78 0.48 -10.73
C ALA A 345 22.90 1.03 -11.62
N SER A 346 24.12 0.52 -11.43
CA SER A 346 25.30 0.80 -12.24
C SER A 346 26.05 -0.50 -12.54
N GLU A 347 27.11 -0.45 -13.33
CA GLU A 347 27.93 -1.65 -13.62
C GLU A 347 28.49 -2.32 -12.35
N ASP A 348 28.70 -1.57 -11.28
CA ASP A 348 29.41 -2.03 -10.08
C ASP A 348 28.52 -2.17 -8.84
N VAL A 349 27.38 -1.47 -8.78
CA VAL A 349 26.56 -1.34 -7.56
C VAL A 349 25.07 -1.38 -7.89
N LEU A 350 24.33 -2.14 -7.09
CA LEU A 350 22.86 -2.19 -7.10
C LEU A 350 22.32 -1.79 -5.72
N SER A 351 21.33 -0.89 -5.69
CA SER A 351 20.58 -0.51 -4.50
C SER A 351 19.11 -0.78 -4.71
N VAL A 352 18.53 -1.63 -3.84
CA VAL A 352 17.13 -2.06 -3.89
C VAL A 352 16.47 -1.74 -2.56
N VAL A 353 15.27 -1.22 -2.63
CA VAL A 353 14.36 -1.09 -1.48
C VAL A 353 13.23 -2.09 -1.63
N TYR A 354 12.78 -2.62 -0.51
CA TYR A 354 11.61 -3.50 -0.38
C TYR A 354 10.65 -2.88 0.62
N GLU A 355 9.38 -2.90 0.30
CA GLU A 355 8.31 -2.50 1.20
C GLU A 355 7.38 -3.69 1.37
N ASP A 356 7.14 -4.10 2.60
CA ASP A 356 6.25 -5.20 2.91
C ASP A 356 5.06 -4.76 3.74
N TYR A 357 3.93 -5.37 3.44
CA TYR A 357 2.69 -5.31 4.20
C TYR A 357 2.47 -6.69 4.80
N CYS A 358 2.72 -6.80 6.10
CA CYS A 358 2.73 -8.06 6.82
C CYS A 358 1.65 -8.08 7.89
N TYR A 359 0.85 -9.16 7.93
CA TYR A 359 -0.05 -9.47 9.03
C TYR A 359 0.36 -10.80 9.64
N GLU A 360 0.74 -10.77 10.91
CA GLU A 360 1.29 -11.91 11.64
C GLU A 360 0.40 -12.37 12.82
N GLY A 361 -0.93 -12.13 12.72
CA GLY A 361 -1.94 -12.52 13.68
C GLY A 361 -2.03 -11.66 14.93
N GLY A 362 -3.23 -11.55 15.51
CA GLY A 362 -3.48 -10.90 16.80
C GLY A 362 -3.21 -9.41 16.86
N GLN A 363 -3.13 -8.75 15.71
CA GLN A 363 -2.85 -7.31 15.59
C GLN A 363 -4.05 -6.57 15.04
N ASP A 364 -4.26 -5.35 15.50
CA ASP A 364 -5.33 -4.47 14.99
C ASP A 364 -4.97 -3.81 13.65
N TYR A 365 -3.75 -3.97 13.17
CA TYR A 365 -3.23 -3.34 11.95
C TYR A 365 -2.20 -4.23 11.25
N TYR A 366 -1.96 -3.94 9.97
CA TYR A 366 -0.85 -4.52 9.20
C TYR A 366 0.45 -3.79 9.55
N ALA A 367 1.51 -4.56 9.77
CA ALA A 367 2.85 -4.00 9.87
C ALA A 367 3.33 -3.65 8.45
N GLN A 368 3.91 -2.48 8.32
CA GLN A 368 4.56 -2.03 7.09
C GLN A 368 6.03 -1.81 7.39
N HIS A 369 6.92 -2.42 6.61
CA HIS A 369 8.34 -2.38 6.86
C HIS A 369 9.12 -1.96 5.61
N LEU A 370 10.17 -1.15 5.81
CA LEU A 370 11.16 -0.86 4.80
C LEU A 370 12.40 -1.74 5.03
N ARG A 371 12.85 -2.40 3.98
CA ARG A 371 14.14 -3.11 3.97
C ARG A 371 14.94 -2.69 2.77
N THR A 372 16.26 -2.70 2.90
CA THR A 372 17.15 -2.27 1.83
C THR A 372 18.25 -3.28 1.57
N CYS A 373 18.71 -3.35 0.33
CA CYS A 373 19.87 -4.15 -0.07
C CYS A 373 20.76 -3.34 -1.00
N ASN A 374 21.96 -3.02 -0.52
CA ASN A 374 22.98 -2.33 -1.31
C ASN A 374 24.13 -3.29 -1.55
N ILE A 375 24.38 -3.66 -2.80
CA ILE A 375 25.25 -4.78 -3.11
C ILE A 375 26.24 -4.45 -4.23
N SER A 376 27.49 -4.89 -4.03
CA SER A 376 28.55 -4.85 -5.05
C SER A 376 28.30 -5.94 -6.10
N LEU A 377 28.27 -5.58 -7.35
CA LEU A 377 28.15 -6.52 -8.47
C LEU A 377 29.49 -7.14 -8.89
N LYS A 378 30.60 -6.68 -8.28
CA LYS A 378 31.94 -7.27 -8.49
C LYS A 378 32.17 -8.54 -7.72
N ASP A 379 31.68 -8.60 -6.48
CA ASP A 379 31.98 -9.70 -5.54
C ASP A 379 30.78 -10.17 -4.70
N GLY A 380 29.63 -9.50 -4.87
CA GLY A 380 28.42 -9.76 -4.07
C GLY A 380 28.59 -9.41 -2.59
N LYS A 381 29.39 -8.37 -2.27
CA LYS A 381 29.43 -7.80 -0.92
C LYS A 381 28.21 -6.95 -0.69
N VAL A 382 27.47 -7.20 0.42
CA VAL A 382 26.43 -6.30 0.92
C VAL A 382 27.10 -5.16 1.69
N TYR A 383 26.75 -3.91 1.38
CA TYR A 383 27.24 -2.75 2.09
C TYR A 383 26.38 -2.44 3.31
N GLU A 384 27.01 -2.00 4.38
CA GLU A 384 26.40 -1.53 5.62
C GLU A 384 26.71 -0.04 5.83
N VAL A 385 26.02 0.65 6.74
CA VAL A 385 26.22 2.09 7.01
C VAL A 385 27.69 2.41 7.35
N LYS A 386 28.38 1.52 8.08
CA LYS A 386 29.81 1.68 8.38
C LYS A 386 30.73 1.65 7.15
N ASP A 387 30.26 1.10 6.03
CA ASP A 387 31.00 1.10 4.75
C ASP A 387 30.84 2.45 4.03
N ILE A 388 29.82 3.25 4.34
CA ILE A 388 29.48 4.48 3.65
C ILE A 388 29.82 5.75 4.44
N ALA A 389 29.75 5.70 5.77
CA ALA A 389 30.00 6.84 6.63
C ALA A 389 30.85 6.49 7.85
N GLU A 390 31.72 7.42 8.24
CA GLU A 390 32.31 7.45 9.58
C GLU A 390 31.29 8.09 10.53
N LEU A 391 30.78 7.29 11.50
CA LEU A 391 29.77 7.75 12.46
C LEU A 391 30.41 8.64 13.54
N SER A 392 31.04 9.76 13.09
CA SER A 392 31.58 10.79 13.97
C SER A 392 30.47 11.60 14.63
N ASP A 393 30.77 12.31 15.74
CA ASP A 393 29.80 13.19 16.39
C ASP A 393 29.22 14.21 15.39
N LYS A 394 30.05 14.74 14.50
CA LYS A 394 29.61 15.68 13.47
C LYS A 394 28.59 15.07 12.50
N PHE A 395 28.83 13.83 12.05
CA PHE A 395 27.87 13.11 11.21
C PHE A 395 26.57 12.85 11.95
N MET A 396 26.66 12.35 13.19
CA MET A 396 25.50 12.02 14.00
C MET A 396 24.59 13.23 14.27
N ASP A 397 25.20 14.39 14.58
CA ASP A 397 24.46 15.63 14.79
C ASP A 397 23.69 16.06 13.53
N GLU A 398 24.37 16.08 12.38
CA GLU A 398 23.76 16.45 11.10
C GLU A 398 22.69 15.45 10.67
N TRP A 399 22.96 14.15 10.82
CA TRP A 399 22.03 13.08 10.51
C TRP A 399 20.74 13.21 11.31
N LEU A 400 20.83 13.44 12.62
CA LEU A 400 19.65 13.58 13.49
C LEU A 400 18.82 14.83 13.17
N VAL A 401 19.46 15.93 12.78
CA VAL A 401 18.77 17.14 12.32
C VAL A 401 17.95 16.83 11.06
N ARG A 402 18.52 16.08 10.11
CA ARG A 402 17.82 15.69 8.87
C ARG A 402 16.69 14.70 9.15
N MET A 403 16.92 13.71 10.01
CA MET A 403 15.86 12.77 10.44
C MET A 403 14.64 13.50 11.00
N ARG A 404 14.86 14.50 11.88
CA ARG A 404 13.79 15.33 12.43
C ARG A 404 13.06 16.15 11.39
N ARG A 405 13.79 16.68 10.42
CA ARG A 405 13.19 17.43 9.32
C ARG A 405 12.30 16.56 8.45
N GLU A 406 12.75 15.34 8.10
CA GLU A 406 11.95 14.40 7.32
C GLU A 406 10.73 13.88 8.08
N ALA A 407 10.87 13.63 9.38
CA ALA A 407 9.75 13.31 10.26
C ALA A 407 8.76 14.48 10.47
N GLY A 408 9.18 15.73 10.19
CA GLY A 408 8.36 16.91 10.49
C GLY A 408 8.17 17.16 11.99
N ASP A 409 9.02 16.59 12.83
CA ASP A 409 8.93 16.63 14.28
C ASP A 409 10.31 16.88 14.91
N ASP A 410 10.49 18.05 15.53
CA ASP A 410 11.73 18.45 16.20
C ASP A 410 12.06 17.58 17.42
N THR A 411 11.07 16.87 17.97
CA THR A 411 11.24 15.96 19.11
C THR A 411 11.47 14.52 18.70
N PHE A 412 11.42 14.21 17.40
CA PHE A 412 11.65 12.87 16.88
C PHE A 412 12.98 12.29 17.38
N LEU A 413 12.95 11.09 17.94
CA LEU A 413 14.07 10.41 18.59
C LEU A 413 14.69 11.20 19.79
N ALA A 414 13.98 12.15 20.39
CA ALA A 414 14.52 12.94 21.52
C ALA A 414 14.80 12.09 22.78
N GLU A 415 14.06 11.01 22.98
CA GLU A 415 14.22 10.07 24.10
C GLU A 415 15.43 9.14 23.94
N ALA A 416 15.92 8.96 22.69
CA ALA A 416 17.06 8.11 22.41
C ALA A 416 18.37 8.87 22.60
N ASP A 417 19.30 8.29 23.39
CA ASP A 417 20.64 8.87 23.49
C ASP A 417 21.45 8.63 22.21
N MET A 418 22.35 9.56 21.89
CA MET A 418 23.15 9.55 20.67
C MET A 418 24.00 8.27 20.51
N ASN A 419 24.44 7.66 21.61
CA ASN A 419 25.23 6.45 21.58
C ASN A 419 24.36 5.24 21.20
N THR A 420 23.12 5.20 21.64
CA THR A 420 22.11 4.21 21.23
C THR A 420 21.83 4.31 19.75
N LEU A 421 21.58 5.53 19.23
CA LEU A 421 21.33 5.75 17.79
C LEU A 421 22.55 5.38 16.94
N LYS A 422 23.77 5.70 17.42
CA LYS A 422 25.00 5.30 16.73
C LYS A 422 25.14 3.77 16.64
N LYS A 423 24.91 3.06 17.74
CA LYS A 423 24.92 1.58 17.73
C LYS A 423 23.87 0.99 16.79
N ALA A 424 22.68 1.62 16.75
CA ALA A 424 21.63 1.21 15.82
C ALA A 424 22.11 1.36 14.38
N LEU A 425 22.75 2.48 14.01
CA LEU A 425 23.33 2.66 12.67
C LEU A 425 24.50 1.69 12.39
N GLU A 426 25.17 1.17 13.44
CA GLU A 426 26.18 0.11 13.32
C GLU A 426 25.58 -1.30 13.16
N GLY A 427 24.23 -1.42 13.21
CA GLY A 427 23.50 -2.68 13.00
C GLY A 427 23.03 -3.35 14.29
N ASP A 428 23.15 -2.71 15.46
CA ASP A 428 22.56 -3.19 16.72
C ASP A 428 21.13 -2.65 16.84
N SER A 429 20.13 -3.46 16.49
CA SER A 429 18.72 -3.04 16.40
C SER A 429 18.09 -2.58 17.71
N GLN A 430 18.84 -2.60 18.82
CA GLN A 430 18.33 -2.20 20.13
C GLN A 430 17.01 -2.90 20.48
N ASN A 431 17.07 -4.21 20.58
CA ASN A 431 15.93 -5.11 20.83
C ASN A 431 14.89 -5.14 19.69
N GLY A 432 15.31 -4.88 18.45
CA GLY A 432 14.45 -4.94 17.28
C GLY A 432 13.63 -3.66 17.02
N VAL A 433 13.90 -2.58 17.77
CA VAL A 433 13.19 -1.30 17.58
C VAL A 433 13.69 -0.56 16.33
N TYR A 434 15.01 -0.53 16.10
CA TYR A 434 15.63 0.22 15.00
C TYR A 434 16.23 -0.76 13.99
N ASP A 435 15.55 -1.00 12.88
CA ASP A 435 16.15 -1.71 11.77
C ASP A 435 16.78 -0.71 10.80
N VAL A 436 18.12 -0.74 10.72
CA VAL A 436 18.88 0.20 9.92
C VAL A 436 18.67 -0.04 8.43
N ASN A 437 18.38 1.06 7.73
CA ASN A 437 18.22 1.07 6.28
C ASN A 437 19.04 2.22 5.67
N PHE A 438 19.62 1.96 4.51
CA PHE A 438 20.07 3.01 3.62
C PHE A 438 19.90 2.57 2.18
N PHE A 439 19.73 3.53 1.28
CA PHE A 439 19.65 3.27 -0.15
C PHE A 439 20.25 4.41 -0.95
N LEU A 440 20.75 4.08 -2.13
CA LEU A 440 21.27 5.02 -3.10
C LEU A 440 20.15 5.42 -4.07
N TYR A 441 20.16 6.64 -4.53
CA TYR A 441 19.27 7.13 -5.59
C TYR A 441 20.06 8.09 -6.50
N THR A 442 19.39 8.76 -7.43
CA THR A 442 19.98 9.52 -8.56
C THR A 442 21.30 10.25 -8.26
N ASP A 443 21.38 11.03 -7.18
CA ASP A 443 22.54 11.87 -6.84
C ASP A 443 22.83 11.88 -5.33
N GLY A 444 22.27 10.91 -4.60
CA GLY A 444 22.37 10.89 -3.17
C GLY A 444 22.11 9.53 -2.52
N ILE A 445 22.04 9.58 -1.22
CA ILE A 445 21.81 8.45 -0.32
C ILE A 445 20.87 8.88 0.80
N GLU A 446 20.00 7.99 1.21
CA GLU A 446 19.22 8.14 2.43
C GLU A 446 19.63 7.11 3.47
N ILE A 447 19.73 7.53 4.73
CA ILE A 447 20.19 6.71 5.86
C ILE A 447 19.24 6.90 7.03
N GLY A 448 18.67 5.81 7.54
CA GLY A 448 17.76 5.88 8.68
C GLY A 448 17.31 4.54 9.20
N PHE A 449 16.08 4.49 9.69
CA PHE A 449 15.52 3.32 10.36
C PHE A 449 14.12 2.99 9.85
N ASP A 450 13.83 1.71 9.76
CA ASP A 450 12.51 1.16 9.98
C ASP A 450 12.26 1.10 11.50
N LEU A 451 11.07 1.55 11.96
CA LEU A 451 10.77 1.77 13.38
C LEU A 451 9.74 0.75 13.86
N ASN A 452 10.18 -0.16 14.70
CA ASN A 452 9.37 -1.27 15.19
C ASN A 452 8.92 -1.05 16.65
N TYR A 453 8.39 0.15 16.97
CA TYR A 453 7.77 0.39 18.26
C TYR A 453 6.46 -0.40 18.39
N ALA A 454 6.19 -0.95 19.57
CA ALA A 454 4.89 -1.52 19.86
C ALA A 454 3.77 -0.45 19.71
N SER A 455 2.57 -0.88 19.37
CA SER A 455 1.43 0.04 19.12
C SER A 455 1.06 0.88 20.34
N ASP A 456 1.30 0.38 21.55
CA ASP A 456 1.05 1.03 22.83
C ASP A 456 2.29 1.75 23.40
N ASP A 457 3.43 1.76 22.69
CA ASP A 457 4.63 2.48 23.08
C ASP A 457 4.44 3.99 22.90
N GLU A 458 4.79 4.78 23.92
CA GLU A 458 4.70 6.24 23.89
C GLU A 458 5.59 6.89 22.82
N ASN A 459 6.62 6.18 22.35
CA ASN A 459 7.51 6.61 21.27
C ASN A 459 6.96 6.27 19.88
N ASN A 460 5.89 5.48 19.79
CA ASN A 460 5.20 5.24 18.55
C ASN A 460 4.42 6.50 18.13
N LYS A 461 4.96 7.25 17.18
CA LYS A 461 4.35 8.47 16.63
C LYS A 461 3.66 8.23 15.29
N GLY A 462 3.43 6.97 14.93
CA GLY A 462 2.84 6.58 13.66
C GLY A 462 3.82 6.60 12.47
N TYR A 463 5.10 6.78 12.71
CA TYR A 463 6.13 6.62 11.68
C TYR A 463 6.43 5.13 11.50
N VAL A 464 6.40 4.68 10.26
CA VAL A 464 6.83 3.32 9.89
C VAL A 464 8.33 3.30 9.67
N TRP A 465 8.84 4.24 8.87
CA TRP A 465 10.26 4.42 8.64
C TRP A 465 10.58 5.90 8.36
N VAL A 466 11.78 6.29 8.72
CA VAL A 466 12.31 7.63 8.45
C VAL A 466 13.76 7.51 8.04
N THR A 467 14.14 8.21 6.97
CA THR A 467 15.49 8.25 6.42
C THR A 467 15.95 9.68 6.16
N ALA A 468 17.22 9.97 6.45
CA ALA A 468 17.83 11.27 6.27
C ALA A 468 18.53 11.35 4.91
N PRO A 469 18.16 12.29 4.02
CA PRO A 469 18.79 12.45 2.71
C PRO A 469 20.13 13.20 2.79
N PHE A 470 21.11 12.71 2.02
CA PHE A 470 22.40 13.36 1.77
C PHE A 470 22.72 13.27 0.28
N SER A 471 23.28 14.33 -0.29
CA SER A 471 23.89 14.22 -1.63
C SER A 471 25.21 13.45 -1.56
N PHE A 472 25.65 12.86 -2.66
CA PHE A 472 26.96 12.21 -2.74
C PHE A 472 28.10 13.17 -2.43
N ASP A 473 27.97 14.45 -2.80
CA ASP A 473 28.98 15.48 -2.50
C ASP A 473 29.09 15.78 -0.99
N GLU A 474 27.98 15.86 -0.29
CA GLU A 474 27.97 16.01 1.18
C GLU A 474 28.59 14.80 1.86
N MET A 475 28.28 13.59 1.37
CA MET A 475 28.82 12.36 1.95
C MET A 475 30.33 12.21 1.79
N LYS A 476 30.98 12.91 0.85
CA LYS A 476 32.44 12.94 0.75
C LYS A 476 33.14 13.45 2.02
N GLU A 477 32.47 14.28 2.80
CA GLU A 477 32.98 14.77 4.07
C GLU A 477 32.96 13.70 5.17
N TYR A 478 32.02 12.75 5.08
CA TYR A 478 31.80 11.71 6.09
C TYR A 478 32.20 10.33 5.60
N GLY A 479 32.61 10.20 4.34
CA GLY A 479 32.85 8.93 3.69
C GLY A 479 33.87 8.07 4.41
N ALA A 480 33.49 6.88 4.84
CA ALA A 480 34.43 5.82 5.17
C ALA A 480 35.22 5.45 3.89
N GLY A 481 36.50 5.18 4.00
CA GLY A 481 37.36 4.87 2.84
C GLY A 481 37.03 3.53 2.15
N SER A 482 35.74 3.23 1.96
CA SER A 482 35.27 1.97 1.40
C SER A 482 35.34 1.93 -0.12
N ASP A 483 35.18 0.72 -0.67
CA ASP A 483 35.13 0.53 -2.12
C ASP A 483 33.84 1.04 -2.76
N LEU A 484 32.75 1.23 -1.98
CA LEU A 484 31.52 1.80 -2.50
C LEU A 484 31.76 3.14 -3.19
N TRP A 485 32.44 4.08 -2.52
CA TRP A 485 32.71 5.41 -3.06
C TRP A 485 33.60 5.42 -4.31
N LYS A 486 34.39 4.35 -4.51
CA LYS A 486 35.19 4.16 -5.73
C LYS A 486 34.35 3.60 -6.88
N ASN A 487 33.24 2.94 -6.54
CA ASN A 487 32.35 2.28 -7.49
C ASN A 487 31.17 3.18 -7.92
N LEU A 488 30.95 4.29 -7.21
CA LEU A 488 29.90 5.28 -7.54
C LEU A 488 30.40 6.42 -8.46
N GLY A 489 31.61 6.43 -8.83
CA GLY A 489 32.11 7.48 -9.63
C GLY A 489 33.36 7.40 -10.27
#